data_ddd9ad86af97133e102475489babf951
#
_entry.id   ddd9ad86af97133e102475489babf951
#
_cell.length_a   1.000
_cell.length_b   1.000
_cell.length_c   1.000
_cell.angle_alpha   90.00
_cell.angle_beta   90.00
_cell.angle_gamma   90.00
#
_symmetry.space_group_name_H-M   'P 1'
#
loop_
_entity.id
_entity.type
_entity.pdbx_description
1 polymer ?
#
loop_
_entity_poly.entity_id
_entity_poly.type
_entity_poly.pdbx_seq_one_letter_code
_entity_poly.pdbx_strand_id
1 'polypeptide(L)'
;MKREEYLKTVPMTYREYCGYLQQKYGVGRSAYMTASWNKSKKCTRTNEGLFTHHIFEDHAIMLSSKGWAIQNPYEWQLAENLVYCDYLEHLLLHILICEYPAEDANPFED
;
A
#
# COMPACT_ATOMS: atom_id res chain seq x y z
N MET A 1 12.62 -2.15 9.89
CA MET A 1 13.12 -3.31 9.10
C MET A 1 14.58 -3.59 9.47
N LYS A 2 14.90 -4.85 9.69
CA LYS A 2 16.26 -5.27 10.02
C LYS A 2 16.97 -5.73 8.76
N ARG A 3 18.30 -5.78 8.82
CA ARG A 3 19.12 -6.19 7.68
C ARG A 3 18.79 -7.60 7.20
N GLU A 4 18.61 -8.55 8.12
CA GLU A 4 18.28 -9.93 7.75
C GLU A 4 16.93 -9.99 7.02
N GLU A 5 15.99 -9.19 7.46
CA GLU A 5 14.69 -9.11 6.81
C GLU A 5 14.82 -8.54 5.40
N TYR A 6 15.60 -7.46 5.26
CA TYR A 6 15.85 -6.85 3.95
C TYR A 6 16.45 -7.87 2.97
N LEU A 7 17.43 -8.64 3.43
CA LEU A 7 18.08 -9.65 2.58
C LEU A 7 17.10 -10.72 2.10
N LYS A 8 16.08 -11.05 2.91
CA LYS A 8 15.03 -11.99 2.49
C LYS A 8 14.11 -11.40 1.44
N THR A 9 13.90 -10.09 1.47
CA THR A 9 12.93 -9.45 0.61
C THR A 9 13.50 -8.95 -0.72
N VAL A 10 14.82 -8.85 -0.82
CA VAL A 10 15.50 -8.37 -2.04
C VAL A 10 15.04 -9.08 -3.31
N PRO A 11 14.83 -10.42 -3.35
CA PRO A 11 14.37 -11.09 -4.57
C PRO A 11 12.87 -11.00 -4.81
N MET A 12 12.10 -10.38 -3.92
CA MET A 12 10.65 -10.34 -4.06
C MET A 12 10.19 -9.31 -5.08
N THR A 13 9.12 -9.64 -5.81
CA THR A 13 8.41 -8.66 -6.62
C THR A 13 7.59 -7.75 -5.70
N TYR A 14 7.04 -6.67 -6.26
CA TYR A 14 6.20 -5.77 -5.47
C TYR A 14 5.05 -6.52 -4.79
N ARG A 15 4.32 -7.33 -5.55
CA ARG A 15 3.14 -8.03 -5.00
C ARG A 15 3.53 -9.08 -3.97
N GLU A 16 4.66 -9.76 -4.16
CA GLU A 16 5.18 -10.69 -3.17
C GLU A 16 5.53 -9.97 -1.87
N TYR A 17 6.12 -8.79 -1.96
CA TYR A 17 6.46 -8.02 -0.78
C TYR A 17 5.22 -7.51 -0.06
N CYS A 18 4.19 -7.11 -0.79
CA CYS A 18 2.91 -6.76 -0.18
C CYS A 18 2.36 -7.92 0.66
N GLY A 19 2.39 -9.14 0.10
CA GLY A 19 1.93 -10.32 0.83
C GLY A 19 2.75 -10.60 2.07
N TYR A 20 4.07 -10.43 1.97
CA TYR A 20 4.97 -10.58 3.12
C TYR A 20 4.61 -9.61 4.24
N LEU A 21 4.37 -8.33 3.90
CA LEU A 21 4.02 -7.33 4.90
C LEU A 21 2.63 -7.56 5.50
N GLN A 22 1.69 -8.08 4.72
CA GLN A 22 0.38 -8.44 5.26
C GLN A 22 0.48 -9.58 6.27
N GLN A 23 1.40 -10.52 6.06
CA GLN A 23 1.64 -11.55 7.06
C GLN A 23 2.33 -10.99 8.30
N LYS A 24 3.21 -10.02 8.11
CA LYS A 24 3.95 -9.42 9.22
C LYS A 24 3.07 -8.54 10.11
N TYR A 25 2.22 -7.71 9.52
CA TYR A 25 1.46 -6.69 10.25
C TYR A 25 -0.05 -6.90 10.20
N GLY A 26 -0.54 -7.81 9.37
CA GLY A 26 -1.96 -7.99 9.12
C GLY A 26 -2.45 -7.06 8.01
N VAL A 27 -3.66 -7.34 7.52
CA VAL A 27 -4.33 -6.47 6.55
C VAL A 27 -4.87 -5.23 7.25
N GLY A 28 -5.46 -4.31 6.50
CA GLY A 28 -6.05 -3.11 7.08
C GLY A 28 -7.06 -3.43 8.19
N ARG A 29 -7.06 -2.63 9.24
CA ARG A 29 -8.03 -2.80 10.35
C ARG A 29 -9.44 -2.40 9.92
N SER A 30 -9.54 -1.63 8.87
CA SER A 30 -10.79 -1.22 8.23
C SER A 30 -10.44 -0.75 6.83
N ALA A 31 -11.44 -0.41 6.01
CA ALA A 31 -11.17 0.29 4.78
C ALA A 31 -10.45 1.62 5.09
N TYR A 32 -9.57 2.04 4.20
CA TYR A 32 -8.85 3.31 4.39
C TYR A 32 -9.80 4.49 4.34
N MET A 33 -10.76 4.45 3.41
CA MET A 33 -11.80 5.48 3.29
C MET A 33 -13.17 4.83 3.43
N THR A 34 -14.10 5.58 4.01
CA THR A 34 -15.50 5.18 4.10
C THR A 34 -16.16 5.26 2.71
N ALA A 35 -17.39 4.75 2.61
CA ALA A 35 -18.16 4.84 1.37
C ALA A 35 -18.40 6.29 0.93
N SER A 36 -18.28 7.23 1.84
CA SER A 36 -18.37 8.68 1.54
C SER A 36 -17.03 9.30 1.18
N TRP A 37 -15.99 8.46 0.99
CA TRP A 37 -14.64 8.89 0.64
C TRP A 37 -13.98 9.76 1.72
N ASN A 38 -14.28 9.50 2.97
CA ASN A 38 -13.62 10.13 4.11
C ASN A 38 -12.68 9.14 4.77
N LYS A 39 -11.50 9.59 5.18
CA LYS A 39 -10.51 8.73 5.81
C LYS A 39 -11.06 8.16 7.12
N SER A 40 -10.86 6.85 7.32
CA SER A 40 -11.27 6.17 8.52
C SER A 40 -10.16 6.19 9.56
N LYS A 41 -10.47 6.70 10.76
CA LYS A 41 -9.50 6.71 11.85
C LYS A 41 -9.18 5.31 12.37
N LYS A 42 -10.05 4.35 12.14
CA LYS A 42 -9.83 2.97 12.59
C LYS A 42 -8.71 2.29 11.85
N CYS A 43 -8.43 2.73 10.63
CA CYS A 43 -7.42 2.10 9.79
C CYS A 43 -6.00 2.46 10.24
N THR A 44 -5.79 3.68 10.73
CA THR A 44 -4.45 4.18 10.99
C THR A 44 -3.76 3.46 12.15
N ARG A 45 -2.46 3.25 12.01
CA ARG A 45 -1.59 2.68 13.05
C ARG A 45 -0.35 3.56 13.24
N THR A 46 -0.50 4.86 13.04
CA THR A 46 0.62 5.80 13.15
C THR A 46 1.23 5.82 14.55
N ASN A 47 0.43 5.55 15.59
CA ASN A 47 0.94 5.46 16.95
C ASN A 47 1.87 4.25 17.16
N GLU A 48 1.90 3.31 16.22
CA GLU A 48 2.81 2.16 16.23
C GLU A 48 3.97 2.39 15.26
N GLY A 49 4.09 3.58 14.69
CA GLY A 49 5.13 3.87 13.70
C GLY A 49 4.87 3.26 12.35
N LEU A 50 3.61 2.91 12.06
CA LEU A 50 3.25 2.25 10.80
C LEU A 50 2.44 3.19 9.91
N PHE A 51 2.77 3.15 8.62
CA PHE A 51 2.03 3.84 7.57
C PHE A 51 1.10 2.86 6.88
N THR A 52 0.02 3.37 6.29
CA THR A 52 -0.89 2.56 5.48
C THR A 52 -0.58 2.79 4.01
N HIS A 53 -0.37 1.70 3.30
CA HIS A 53 -0.04 1.73 1.87
C HIS A 53 -1.12 0.96 1.11
N HIS A 54 -1.58 1.52 -0.01
CA HIS A 54 -2.55 0.84 -0.87
C HIS A 54 -1.82 -0.06 -1.85
N ILE A 55 -2.20 -1.34 -1.90
CA ILE A 55 -1.56 -2.30 -2.81
C ILE A 55 -1.67 -1.81 -4.25
N PHE A 56 -2.83 -1.25 -4.63
CA PHE A 56 -3.08 -0.80 -6.00
C PHE A 56 -2.37 0.48 -6.38
N GLU A 57 -1.43 0.98 -5.54
CA GLU A 57 -0.57 2.08 -5.95
C GLU A 57 0.40 1.69 -7.07
N ASP A 58 0.47 0.41 -7.43
CA ASP A 58 1.14 0.00 -8.66
C ASP A 58 0.27 0.23 -9.91
N HIS A 59 -1.00 0.61 -9.73
CA HIS A 59 -1.93 0.93 -10.83
C HIS A 59 -2.21 2.43 -10.91
N ALA A 60 -2.23 3.12 -9.78
CA ALA A 60 -2.57 4.54 -9.72
C ALA A 60 -1.87 5.19 -8.55
N ILE A 61 -1.58 6.50 -8.66
CA ILE A 61 -0.89 7.23 -7.61
C ILE A 61 -1.88 7.87 -6.63
N MET A 62 -1.38 8.18 -5.44
CA MET A 62 -2.06 9.04 -4.45
C MET A 62 -3.43 8.52 -4.03
N LEU A 63 -3.57 7.21 -3.83
CA LEU A 63 -4.83 6.62 -3.40
C LEU A 63 -5.22 7.01 -1.98
N SER A 64 -4.32 7.66 -1.24
CA SER A 64 -4.60 8.22 0.09
C SER A 64 -5.22 9.61 0.02
N SER A 65 -5.27 10.22 -1.14
CA SER A 65 -5.85 11.55 -1.33
C SER A 65 -7.23 11.42 -1.95
N LYS A 66 -8.22 12.05 -1.33
CA LYS A 66 -9.60 11.94 -1.77
C LYS A 66 -9.80 12.26 -3.25
N GLY A 67 -9.17 13.35 -3.72
CA GLY A 67 -9.35 13.78 -5.11
C GLY A 67 -8.84 12.79 -6.14
N TRP A 68 -7.81 12.01 -5.80
CA TRP A 68 -7.28 10.97 -6.67
C TRP A 68 -8.00 9.65 -6.45
N ALA A 69 -8.29 9.32 -5.18
CA ALA A 69 -8.92 8.06 -4.83
C ALA A 69 -10.30 7.90 -5.47
N ILE A 70 -11.08 8.98 -5.52
CA ILE A 70 -12.45 8.96 -6.04
C ILE A 70 -12.49 8.67 -7.53
N GLN A 71 -11.37 8.80 -8.25
CA GLN A 71 -11.28 8.51 -9.68
C GLN A 71 -10.98 7.04 -9.95
N ASN A 72 -10.83 6.24 -8.90
CA ASN A 72 -10.45 4.83 -8.98
C ASN A 72 -11.48 3.97 -8.24
N PRO A 73 -11.50 2.64 -8.47
CA PRO A 73 -12.48 1.78 -7.81
C PRO A 73 -12.40 1.87 -6.30
N TYR A 74 -13.56 1.94 -5.65
CA TYR A 74 -13.62 2.00 -4.18
C TYR A 74 -13.01 0.74 -3.55
N GLU A 75 -13.09 -0.40 -4.23
CA GLU A 75 -12.53 -1.66 -3.73
C GLU A 75 -11.05 -1.54 -3.39
N TRP A 76 -10.33 -0.61 -4.02
CA TRP A 76 -8.91 -0.39 -3.73
C TRP A 76 -8.68 0.18 -2.33
N GLN A 77 -9.74 0.67 -1.67
CA GLN A 77 -9.67 1.20 -0.32
C GLN A 77 -9.97 0.15 0.77
N LEU A 78 -10.38 -1.06 0.36
CA LEU A 78 -10.81 -2.09 1.30
C LEU A 78 -9.62 -2.67 2.07
N ALA A 79 -9.89 -3.16 3.27
CA ALA A 79 -8.87 -3.66 4.21
C ALA A 79 -7.92 -4.68 3.58
N GLU A 80 -8.46 -5.60 2.77
CA GLU A 80 -7.64 -6.65 2.15
C GLU A 80 -6.66 -6.09 1.10
N ASN A 81 -6.86 -4.86 0.66
CA ASN A 81 -6.01 -4.20 -0.34
C ASN A 81 -5.09 -3.16 0.29
N LEU A 82 -4.89 -3.23 1.60
CA LEU A 82 -4.03 -2.32 2.34
C LEU A 82 -2.87 -3.10 2.97
N VAL A 83 -1.74 -2.41 3.09
CA VAL A 83 -0.53 -2.96 3.69
C VAL A 83 -0.04 -1.97 4.73
N TYR A 84 0.29 -2.46 5.93
CA TYR A 84 1.01 -1.63 6.90
C TYR A 84 2.50 -1.80 6.71
N CYS A 85 3.25 -0.73 6.95
CA CYS A 85 4.69 -0.73 6.75
C CYS A 85 5.35 0.33 7.60
N ASP A 86 6.60 0.09 8.00
CA ASP A 86 7.40 1.14 8.61
C ASP A 86 7.96 2.04 7.51
N TYR A 87 8.74 3.05 7.90
CA TYR A 87 9.28 4.03 6.95
C TYR A 87 10.13 3.38 5.85
N LEU A 88 11.03 2.47 6.23
CA LEU A 88 11.93 1.82 5.27
C LEU A 88 11.19 0.84 4.38
N GLU A 89 10.23 0.12 4.95
CA GLU A 89 9.38 -0.80 4.17
C GLU A 89 8.54 -0.02 3.16
N HIS A 90 8.03 1.14 3.55
CA HIS A 90 7.25 1.98 2.65
C HIS A 90 8.10 2.46 1.48
N LEU A 91 9.34 2.87 1.77
CA LEU A 91 10.27 3.27 0.72
C LEU A 91 10.56 2.11 -0.24
N LEU A 92 10.78 0.91 0.31
CA LEU A 92 11.05 -0.27 -0.51
C LEU A 92 9.85 -0.62 -1.38
N LEU A 93 8.62 -0.50 -0.85
CA LEU A 93 7.41 -0.72 -1.64
C LEU A 93 7.40 0.18 -2.88
N HIS A 94 7.72 1.47 -2.72
CA HIS A 94 7.73 2.39 -3.85
C HIS A 94 8.86 2.10 -4.84
N ILE A 95 10.01 1.64 -4.36
CA ILE A 95 11.09 1.21 -5.24
C ILE A 95 10.63 0.00 -6.09
N LEU A 96 9.98 -0.97 -5.44
CA LEU A 96 9.52 -2.17 -6.13
C LEU A 96 8.40 -1.87 -7.12
N ILE A 97 7.56 -0.87 -6.86
CA ILE A 97 6.57 -0.43 -7.85
C ILE A 97 7.27 0.01 -9.14
N CYS A 98 8.38 0.72 -9.02
CA CYS A 98 9.13 1.17 -10.19
C CYS A 98 9.80 0.02 -10.95
N GLU A 99 10.26 -1.01 -10.22
CA GLU A 99 10.91 -2.17 -10.83
C GLU A 99 9.92 -3.19 -11.39
N TYR A 100 8.73 -3.29 -10.78
CA TYR A 100 7.71 -4.29 -11.13
C TYR A 100 6.36 -3.61 -11.29
N PRO A 101 6.22 -2.68 -12.25
CA PRO A 101 4.94 -1.99 -12.44
C PRO A 101 3.88 -2.98 -12.89
N ALA A 102 2.62 -2.70 -12.54
CA ALA A 102 1.53 -3.49 -13.04
C ALA A 102 1.48 -3.37 -14.56
N GLU A 103 1.14 -4.47 -15.23
CA GLU A 103 1.16 -4.52 -16.69
C GLU A 103 0.24 -3.48 -17.31
N ASP A 104 -0.89 -3.23 -16.64
CA ASP A 104 -1.88 -2.25 -17.09
C ASP A 104 -1.76 -0.90 -16.37
N ALA A 105 -0.69 -0.71 -15.61
CA ALA A 105 -0.49 0.52 -14.85
C ALA A 105 -0.08 1.66 -15.76
N ASN A 106 -0.71 2.80 -15.55
CA ASN A 106 -0.37 3.98 -16.31
C ASN A 106 -0.66 5.24 -15.49
N PRO A 107 -0.01 5.35 -14.32
CA PRO A 107 -0.38 6.39 -13.36
C PRO A 107 -0.10 7.81 -13.83
N PHE A 108 0.72 7.98 -14.86
CA PHE A 108 1.09 9.30 -15.36
C PHE A 108 0.47 9.61 -16.71
N GLU A 109 -0.31 8.72 -17.29
CA GLU A 109 -0.88 8.95 -18.57
C GLU A 109 -2.26 9.46 -18.45
N ASP A 110 -2.58 10.19 -19.44
CA ASP A 110 -3.83 10.65 -19.55
C ASP A 110 -4.94 9.90 -19.77
#